data_7c710fa26847f2c6b7e706073f6d6566
#
_entry.id   7c710fa26847f2c6b7e706073f6d6566
#
_cell.length_a   1.000
_cell.length_b   1.000
_cell.length_c   1.000
_cell.angle_alpha   90.00
_cell.angle_beta   90.00
_cell.angle_gamma   90.00
#
_symmetry.space_group_name_H-M   'P 1'
#
loop_
_entity.id
_entity.type
_entity.pdbx_description
1 polymer ?
#
loop_
_entity_poly.entity_id
_entity_poly.type
_entity_poly.pdbx_seq_one_letter_code
_entity_poly.pdbx_strand_id
1 'polypeptide(L)'
;MIITREMMIKKLSDVSGYYQKDIRVLLQALDEVVFEYFNDVSDDEGISVQLVKGIKCGCKIVPERTRKDPRTQEDIICKATVKPFAKFSDDFRMAIQDQYDIRKNG
;
A
#
# COMPACT_ATOMS: atom_id res chain seq x y z
N MET A 1 10.35 15.68 -5.50
CA MET A 1 9.21 15.89 -6.43
C MET A 1 8.02 15.07 -5.96
N ILE A 2 6.87 15.69 -5.88
CA ILE A 2 5.64 15.02 -5.46
C ILE A 2 4.72 14.90 -6.66
N ILE A 3 4.30 13.67 -6.97
CA ILE A 3 3.34 13.41 -8.03
C ILE A 3 1.96 13.31 -7.39
N THR A 4 1.11 14.28 -7.66
CA THR A 4 -0.25 14.31 -7.12
C THR A 4 -1.17 13.40 -7.92
N ARG A 5 -2.34 13.11 -7.35
CA ARG A 5 -3.35 12.30 -8.06
C ARG A 5 -3.81 13.00 -9.35
N GLU A 6 -3.94 14.32 -9.35
CA GLU A 6 -4.30 15.06 -10.55
C GLU A 6 -3.28 14.90 -11.66
N MET A 7 -2.00 14.94 -11.32
CA MET A 7 -0.91 14.68 -12.28
C MET A 7 -0.98 13.25 -12.82
N MET A 8 -1.30 12.30 -11.97
CA MET A 8 -1.48 10.91 -12.39
C MET A 8 -2.67 10.74 -13.33
N ILE A 9 -3.77 11.42 -13.06
CA ILE A 9 -4.97 11.37 -13.91
C ILE A 9 -4.65 11.86 -15.32
N LYS A 10 -3.94 12.98 -15.42
CA LYS A 10 -3.52 13.52 -16.72
C LYS A 10 -2.64 12.53 -17.47
N LYS A 11 -1.66 11.96 -16.79
CA LYS A 11 -0.73 10.99 -17.39
C LYS A 11 -1.46 9.73 -17.83
N LEU A 12 -2.36 9.22 -17.00
CA LEU A 12 -3.17 8.06 -17.32
C LEU A 12 -4.06 8.31 -18.52
N SER A 13 -4.64 9.51 -18.63
CA SER A 13 -5.44 9.91 -19.77
C SER A 13 -4.60 9.91 -21.05
N ASP A 14 -3.41 10.46 -20.99
CA ASP A 14 -2.50 10.52 -22.14
C ASP A 14 -2.07 9.13 -22.61
N VAL A 15 -1.76 8.24 -21.67
CA VAL A 15 -1.29 6.89 -22.00
C VAL A 15 -2.42 5.98 -22.47
N SER A 16 -3.59 6.07 -21.85
CA SER A 16 -4.72 5.16 -22.11
C SER A 16 -5.66 5.62 -23.21
N GLY A 17 -5.73 6.92 -23.45
CA GLY A 17 -6.72 7.51 -24.36
C GLY A 17 -8.11 7.71 -23.75
N TYR A 18 -8.30 7.34 -22.48
CA TYR A 18 -9.57 7.60 -21.79
C TYR A 18 -9.66 9.03 -21.30
N TYR A 19 -10.89 9.54 -21.17
CA TYR A 19 -11.11 10.87 -20.63
C TYR A 19 -10.72 10.97 -19.17
N GLN A 20 -10.19 12.11 -18.76
CA GLN A 20 -9.78 12.35 -17.38
C GLN A 20 -10.93 12.14 -16.39
N LYS A 21 -12.15 12.53 -16.75
CA LYS A 21 -13.33 12.35 -15.91
C LYS A 21 -13.61 10.88 -15.59
N ASP A 22 -13.40 10.00 -16.57
CA ASP A 22 -13.64 8.56 -16.41
C ASP A 22 -12.55 7.95 -15.52
N ILE A 23 -11.31 8.38 -15.69
CA ILE A 23 -10.19 7.93 -14.86
C ILE A 23 -10.38 8.37 -13.41
N ARG A 24 -10.85 9.59 -13.21
CA ARG A 24 -11.14 10.10 -11.86
C ARG A 24 -12.18 9.23 -11.13
N VAL A 25 -13.24 8.85 -11.82
CA VAL A 25 -14.26 7.95 -11.27
C VAL A 25 -13.68 6.59 -10.91
N LEU A 26 -12.85 6.02 -11.81
CA LEU A 26 -12.21 4.73 -11.56
C LEU A 26 -11.25 4.77 -10.37
N LEU A 27 -10.47 5.83 -10.22
CA LEU A 27 -9.54 5.95 -9.09
C LEU A 27 -10.28 6.13 -7.76
N GLN A 28 -11.40 6.86 -7.76
CA GLN A 28 -12.24 6.96 -6.57
C GLN A 28 -12.84 5.61 -6.20
N ALA A 29 -13.32 4.86 -7.20
CA ALA A 29 -13.83 3.51 -6.97
C ALA A 29 -12.73 2.59 -6.44
N LEU A 30 -11.50 2.72 -6.93
CA LEU A 30 -10.35 1.95 -6.43
C LEU A 30 -10.11 2.23 -4.94
N ASP A 31 -10.16 3.48 -4.52
CA ASP A 31 -10.01 3.84 -3.10
C ASP A 31 -11.04 3.11 -2.22
N GLU A 32 -12.30 3.10 -2.66
CA GLU A 32 -13.39 2.44 -1.93
C GLU A 32 -13.20 0.93 -1.88
N VAL A 33 -12.84 0.33 -3.00
CA VAL A 33 -12.66 -1.13 -3.10
C VAL A 33 -11.51 -1.59 -2.21
N VAL A 34 -10.38 -0.88 -2.22
CA VAL A 34 -9.24 -1.20 -1.36
C VAL A 34 -9.63 -1.13 0.11
N PHE A 35 -10.36 -0.07 0.49
CA PHE A 35 -10.83 0.10 1.86
C PHE A 35 -11.78 -1.03 2.29
N GLU A 36 -12.68 -1.44 1.41
CA GLU A 36 -13.60 -2.56 1.68
C GLU A 36 -12.84 -3.87 1.92
N TYR A 37 -11.84 -4.17 1.08
CA TYR A 37 -11.03 -5.38 1.29
C TYR A 37 -10.27 -5.33 2.62
N PHE A 38 -9.74 -4.17 3.00
CA PHE A 38 -9.03 -4.03 4.27
C PHE A 38 -9.94 -4.27 5.47
N ASN A 39 -11.22 -3.94 5.35
CA ASN A 39 -12.21 -4.19 6.41
C ASN A 39 -12.54 -5.67 6.60
N ASP A 40 -12.21 -6.52 5.62
CA ASP A 40 -12.44 -7.96 5.69
C ASP A 40 -11.32 -8.71 6.42
N VAL A 41 -10.31 -8.00 6.93
CA VAL A 41 -9.21 -8.63 7.67
C VAL A 41 -9.73 -9.36 8.89
N SER A 42 -9.20 -10.56 9.14
CA SER A 42 -9.54 -11.38 10.29
C SER A 42 -8.30 -11.77 11.09
N ASP A 43 -8.51 -12.26 12.31
CA ASP A 43 -7.42 -12.71 13.19
C ASP A 43 -6.60 -13.84 12.54
N ASP A 44 -7.27 -14.69 11.78
CA ASP A 44 -6.66 -15.87 11.16
C ASP A 44 -6.00 -15.58 9.83
N GLU A 45 -6.42 -14.53 9.15
CA GLU A 45 -6.00 -14.28 7.79
C GLU A 45 -5.83 -12.77 7.52
N GLY A 46 -4.64 -12.39 7.09
CA GLY A 46 -4.39 -11.05 6.62
C GLY A 46 -4.96 -10.82 5.22
N ILE A 47 -5.07 -9.57 4.83
CA ILE A 47 -5.51 -9.17 3.50
C ILE A 47 -4.30 -8.63 2.74
N SER A 48 -4.15 -9.06 1.51
CA SER A 48 -3.13 -8.53 0.59
C SER A 48 -3.78 -8.21 -0.74
N VAL A 49 -3.62 -6.98 -1.17
CA VAL A 49 -4.20 -6.47 -2.43
C VAL A 49 -3.06 -6.07 -3.35
N GLN A 50 -3.06 -6.60 -4.56
CA GLN A 50 -2.10 -6.17 -5.59
C GLN A 50 -2.64 -4.89 -6.24
N LEU A 51 -2.07 -3.75 -5.85
CA LEU A 51 -2.55 -2.45 -6.27
C LEU A 51 -2.18 -2.13 -7.71
N VAL A 52 -0.89 -2.25 -8.03
CA VAL A 52 -0.36 -2.17 -9.39
C VAL A 52 0.71 -3.23 -9.52
N LYS A 53 1.18 -3.46 -10.75
CA LYS A 53 2.24 -4.45 -10.99
C LYS A 53 3.47 -4.08 -10.17
N GLY A 54 3.89 -4.96 -9.29
CA GLY A 54 5.06 -4.77 -8.44
C GLY A 54 4.80 -4.12 -7.10
N ILE A 55 3.57 -3.68 -6.81
CA ILE A 55 3.22 -3.04 -5.55
C ILE A 55 2.03 -3.75 -4.92
N LYS A 56 2.22 -4.25 -3.71
CA LYS A 56 1.16 -4.86 -2.90
C LYS A 56 0.93 -4.03 -1.65
N CYS A 57 -0.32 -3.87 -1.28
CA CYS A 57 -0.66 -3.30 0.01
C CYS A 57 -1.60 -4.25 0.75
N GLY A 58 -1.63 -4.15 2.06
CA GLY A 58 -2.46 -5.04 2.83
C GLY A 58 -2.50 -4.64 4.29
N CYS A 59 -3.13 -5.49 5.08
CA CYS A 59 -3.17 -5.33 6.52
C CYS A 59 -3.26 -6.69 7.21
N LYS A 60 -2.84 -6.71 8.45
CA LYS A 60 -2.96 -7.89 9.31
C LYS A 60 -3.33 -7.44 10.71
N ILE A 61 -3.91 -8.34 11.46
CA ILE A 61 -4.22 -8.08 12.87
C ILE A 61 -3.04 -8.55 13.71
N VAL A 62 -2.52 -7.63 14.53
CA VAL A 62 -1.54 -7.95 15.55
C VAL A 62 -2.36 -8.32 16.80
N PRO A 63 -2.24 -9.56 17.30
CA PRO A 63 -3.08 -10.01 18.41
C PRO A 63 -2.79 -9.27 19.70
N GLU A 64 -3.76 -9.31 20.61
CA GLU A 64 -3.59 -8.80 21.96
C GLU A 64 -2.43 -9.51 22.65
N ARG A 65 -1.60 -8.76 23.34
CA ARG A 65 -0.46 -9.30 24.08
C ARG A 65 -0.24 -8.49 25.35
N THR A 66 0.37 -9.14 26.32
CA THR A 66 0.79 -8.51 27.56
C THR A 66 2.30 -8.32 27.55
N ARG A 67 2.75 -7.13 27.94
CA ARG A 67 4.18 -6.85 28.12
C ARG A 67 4.38 -6.09 29.43
N LYS A 68 5.59 -6.13 29.95
CA LYS A 68 5.95 -5.38 31.16
C LYS A 68 6.44 -3.97 30.82
N ASP A 69 5.94 -3.00 31.60
CA ASP A 69 6.47 -1.64 31.52
C ASP A 69 7.88 -1.64 32.13
N PRO A 70 8.91 -1.18 31.41
CA PRO A 70 10.28 -1.16 31.95
C PRO A 70 10.45 -0.20 33.12
N ARG A 71 9.55 0.77 33.31
CA ARG A 71 9.63 1.73 34.43
C ARG A 71 9.02 1.21 35.72
N THR A 72 7.82 0.61 35.62
CA THR A 72 7.03 0.24 36.80
C THR A 72 6.99 -1.25 37.06
N GLN A 73 7.45 -2.07 36.11
CA GLN A 73 7.35 -3.55 36.14
C GLN A 73 5.89 -4.06 36.16
N GLU A 74 4.95 -3.18 35.85
CA GLU A 74 3.54 -3.55 35.75
C GLU A 74 3.24 -4.15 34.37
N ASP A 75 2.26 -5.04 34.34
CA ASP A 75 1.80 -5.65 33.08
C ASP A 75 0.93 -4.66 32.32
N ILE A 76 1.28 -4.44 31.04
CA ILE A 76 0.51 -3.61 30.13
C ILE A 76 -0.17 -4.52 29.12
N ILE A 77 -1.48 -4.36 28.97
CA ILE A 77 -2.25 -5.07 27.96
C ILE A 77 -2.26 -4.25 26.68
N CYS A 78 -1.64 -4.80 25.62
CA CYS A 78 -1.68 -4.20 24.29
C CYS A 78 -2.84 -4.81 23.53
N LYS A 79 -3.86 -4.01 23.23
CA LYS A 79 -5.05 -4.45 22.50
C LYS A 79 -4.68 -4.89 21.09
N ALA A 80 -5.50 -5.78 20.52
CA ALA A 80 -5.35 -6.15 19.11
C ALA A 80 -5.49 -4.91 18.21
N THR A 81 -4.59 -4.77 17.24
CA THR A 81 -4.57 -3.65 16.32
C THR A 81 -4.45 -4.13 14.88
N VAL A 82 -5.01 -3.37 13.96
CA VAL A 82 -4.83 -3.61 12.53
C VAL A 82 -3.59 -2.86 12.07
N LYS A 83 -2.66 -3.59 11.49
CA LYS A 83 -1.40 -3.02 11.00
C LYS A 83 -1.37 -3.03 9.47
N PRO A 84 -1.47 -1.86 8.82
CA PRO A 84 -1.33 -1.78 7.36
C PRO A 84 0.13 -1.87 6.94
N PHE A 85 0.35 -2.34 5.72
CA PHE A 85 1.68 -2.39 5.12
C PHE A 85 1.59 -2.19 3.61
N ALA A 86 2.72 -1.80 3.01
CA ALA A 86 2.90 -1.76 1.56
C ALA A 86 4.27 -2.35 1.24
N LYS A 87 4.34 -3.16 0.18
CA LYS A 87 5.57 -3.85 -0.22
C LYS A 87 5.76 -3.75 -1.73
N PHE A 88 7.01 -3.72 -2.13
CA PHE A 88 7.42 -3.81 -3.53
C PHE A 88 7.93 -5.22 -3.81
N SER A 89 7.67 -5.73 -5.02
CA SER A 89 8.25 -7.00 -5.44
C SER A 89 9.75 -6.83 -5.69
N ASP A 90 10.50 -7.92 -5.57
CA ASP A 90 11.94 -7.91 -5.82
C ASP A 90 12.24 -7.55 -7.28
N ASP A 91 11.45 -8.09 -8.22
CA ASP A 91 11.60 -7.77 -9.65
C ASP A 91 11.43 -6.28 -9.92
N PHE A 92 10.44 -5.65 -9.27
CA PHE A 92 10.20 -4.22 -9.42
C PHE A 92 11.36 -3.40 -8.86
N ARG A 93 11.87 -3.78 -7.69
CA ARG A 93 13.04 -3.13 -7.08
C ARG A 93 14.27 -3.23 -7.97
N MET A 94 14.53 -4.41 -8.50
CA MET A 94 15.67 -4.65 -9.39
C MET A 94 15.54 -3.86 -10.69
N ALA A 95 14.35 -3.81 -11.25
CA ALA A 95 14.10 -3.04 -12.48
C ALA A 95 14.38 -1.55 -12.28
N ILE A 96 13.96 -0.98 -11.15
CA ILE A 96 14.22 0.43 -10.84
C ILE A 96 15.72 0.66 -10.66
N GLN A 97 16.39 -0.22 -9.94
CA GLN A 97 17.84 -0.10 -9.70
C GLN A 97 18.62 -0.18 -11.01
N ASP A 98 18.26 -1.13 -11.88
CA ASP A 98 18.91 -1.30 -13.17
C ASP A 98 18.75 -0.05 -14.05
N GLN A 99 17.58 0.54 -14.08
CA GLN A 99 17.33 1.76 -14.84
C GLN A 99 18.12 2.95 -14.29
N TYR A 100 18.22 3.04 -12.97
CA TYR A 100 19.05 4.08 -12.34
C TYR A 100 20.52 3.92 -12.71
N ASP A 101 21.03 2.69 -12.65
CA ASP A 101 22.44 2.40 -12.96
C ASP A 101 22.77 2.71 -14.41
N ILE A 102 21.88 2.35 -15.35
CA ILE A 102 22.03 2.67 -16.77
C ILE A 102 22.09 4.17 -16.97
N ARG A 103 21.18 4.89 -16.34
CA ARG A 103 21.09 6.35 -16.46
C ARG A 103 22.32 7.06 -15.93
N LYS A 104 22.85 6.55 -14.81
CA LYS A 104 24.04 7.12 -14.16
C LYS A 104 25.32 6.83 -14.92
N ASN A 105 25.44 5.65 -15.51
CA ASN A 105 26.65 5.19 -16.21
C ASN A 105 26.61 5.45 -17.72
N GLY A 106 25.48 5.81 -18.22
CA GLY A 106 25.29 6.21 -19.62
C GLY A 106 25.43 7.69 -19.78
#